data_768d5f7f02141b0ceb97d291e3f3e40f
#
_entry.id   768d5f7f02141b0ceb97d291e3f3e40f
#
_cell.length_a   1.000
_cell.length_b   1.000
_cell.length_c   1.000
_cell.angle_alpha   90.00
_cell.angle_beta   90.00
_cell.angle_gamma   90.00
#
_symmetry.space_group_name_H-M   'P 1'
#
loop_
_entity.id
_entity.type
_entity.pdbx_description
1 polymer ?
#
loop_
_entity_poly.entity_id
_entity_poly.type
_entity_poly.pdbx_seq_one_letter_code
_entity_poly.pdbx_strand_id
1 'polypeptide(L)'
;MRIFFLLGAIILLYLSCNSLEVDRPNIIWLTTEDNSSHHMKLYNENGAPMPAIEKLANGGIVFDNAFSNAPVCSVARSTLITGCYAPRIFTQFHRRAKHVPLPNDLMPMPYYLKKAGYYTTNNSKQDYNFILPEEVWDESSTKATYKNRQPGQPFFHVQNHTVTHEGNLHFSQETIDKAADRDLEHIKVFPYHPDTKTFRFSYYHFHNRHKLADQQIGDFLRELNEQGLMEETIIFYYGDHGGVLPRSKGYTYESGLKIPLVVYVPKKWQHLFPYD
;
A
#
# COMPACT_ATOMS: atom_id res chain seq x y z
N MET A 1 35.74 -21.35 55.56
CA MET A 1 35.45 -22.09 54.33
C MET A 1 33.94 -22.20 54.05
N ARG A 2 33.16 -21.12 54.22
CA ARG A 2 31.69 -21.08 54.01
C ARG A 2 31.20 -19.85 53.22
N ILE A 3 32.08 -19.00 52.71
CA ILE A 3 31.69 -17.77 51.98
C ILE A 3 31.78 -17.91 50.47
N PHE A 4 32.44 -18.94 49.94
CA PHE A 4 32.60 -19.11 48.47
C PHE A 4 31.43 -19.82 47.78
N PHE A 5 30.44 -20.38 48.48
CA PHE A 5 29.29 -21.04 47.89
C PHE A 5 28.08 -20.11 47.58
N LEU A 6 28.07 -18.91 48.14
CA LEU A 6 26.95 -17.98 47.94
C LEU A 6 27.10 -17.07 46.69
N LEU A 7 28.32 -16.88 46.21
CA LEU A 7 28.55 -16.07 44.97
C LEU A 7 28.28 -16.84 43.67
N GLY A 8 28.37 -18.18 43.68
CA GLY A 8 28.10 -19.04 42.53
C GLY A 8 26.61 -19.16 42.17
N ALA A 9 25.70 -19.01 43.15
CA ALA A 9 24.26 -19.15 42.96
C ALA A 9 23.59 -17.88 42.37
N ILE A 10 24.22 -16.71 42.56
CA ILE A 10 23.67 -15.45 42.06
C ILE A 10 23.97 -15.26 40.57
N ILE A 11 25.07 -15.82 40.04
CA ILE A 11 25.43 -15.73 38.62
C ILE A 11 24.53 -16.63 37.73
N LEU A 12 23.97 -17.70 38.26
CA LEU A 12 23.09 -18.63 37.56
C LEU A 12 21.64 -18.13 37.38
N LEU A 13 21.24 -17.11 38.15
CA LEU A 13 19.89 -16.53 38.06
C LEU A 13 19.75 -15.41 37.00
N TYR A 14 20.85 -14.94 36.41
CA TYR A 14 20.84 -13.92 35.33
C TYR A 14 20.78 -14.50 33.90
N LEU A 15 20.78 -15.82 33.75
CA LEU A 15 20.83 -16.47 32.44
C LEU A 15 19.51 -17.09 31.97
N SER A 16 18.39 -16.81 32.59
CA SER A 16 17.13 -17.47 32.25
C SER A 16 15.94 -16.51 32.14
N CYS A 17 16.11 -15.43 31.41
CA CYS A 17 14.97 -14.70 30.86
C CYS A 17 15.22 -14.39 29.38
N ASN A 18 15.57 -15.42 28.60
CA ASN A 18 15.27 -15.42 27.20
C ASN A 18 13.75 -15.58 27.10
N SER A 19 13.01 -14.47 27.10
CA SER A 19 11.71 -14.44 26.48
C SER A 19 11.92 -15.03 25.09
N LEU A 20 11.25 -16.11 24.76
CA LEU A 20 11.15 -16.59 23.37
C LEU A 20 10.63 -15.39 22.58
N GLU A 21 11.55 -14.65 21.97
CA GLU A 21 11.20 -13.53 21.10
C GLU A 21 10.43 -14.18 19.96
N VAL A 22 9.13 -13.97 19.94
CA VAL A 22 8.29 -14.53 18.88
C VAL A 22 8.74 -13.87 17.59
N ASP A 23 9.37 -14.64 16.71
CA ASP A 23 9.79 -14.18 15.40
C ASP A 23 8.57 -13.68 14.63
N ARG A 24 8.61 -12.45 14.12
CA ARG A 24 7.49 -11.75 13.49
C ARG A 24 7.95 -11.09 12.19
N PRO A 25 7.16 -11.20 11.11
CA PRO A 25 7.49 -10.53 9.86
C PRO A 25 7.39 -9.01 10.02
N ASN A 26 8.24 -8.28 9.34
CA ASN A 26 7.93 -6.90 8.99
C ASN A 26 6.78 -6.89 7.99
N ILE A 27 5.99 -5.82 7.99
CA ILE A 27 4.85 -5.66 7.11
C ILE A 27 4.97 -4.32 6.38
N ILE A 28 4.89 -4.36 5.06
CA ILE A 28 4.88 -3.17 4.21
C ILE A 28 3.60 -3.14 3.37
N TRP A 29 2.95 -1.98 3.34
CA TRP A 29 1.93 -1.64 2.38
C TRP A 29 2.50 -0.64 1.37
N LEU A 30 2.60 -1.05 0.11
CA LEU A 30 2.93 -0.20 -1.03
C LEU A 30 1.63 0.16 -1.74
N THR A 31 1.23 1.41 -1.64
CA THR A 31 -0.06 1.85 -2.19
C THR A 31 0.17 2.80 -3.36
N THR A 32 -0.39 2.49 -4.52
CA THR A 32 -0.57 3.45 -5.61
C THR A 32 -1.97 4.05 -5.54
N GLU A 33 -2.08 5.36 -5.77
CA GLU A 33 -3.37 6.04 -5.76
C GLU A 33 -4.08 5.89 -7.11
N ASP A 34 -5.43 5.83 -7.05
CA ASP A 34 -6.29 5.86 -8.24
C ASP A 34 -5.87 4.82 -9.29
N ASN A 35 -5.52 3.60 -8.88
CA ASN A 35 -4.96 2.59 -9.75
C ASN A 35 -5.85 1.35 -9.87
N SER A 36 -6.35 1.09 -11.07
CA SER A 36 -7.07 -0.14 -11.42
C SER A 36 -6.13 -1.16 -12.06
N SER A 37 -6.35 -2.44 -11.76
CA SER A 37 -5.69 -3.57 -12.43
C SER A 37 -5.79 -3.50 -13.97
N HIS A 38 -6.87 -2.91 -14.50
CA HIS A 38 -7.07 -2.74 -15.96
C HIS A 38 -5.95 -1.94 -16.66
N HIS A 39 -5.22 -1.08 -15.94
CA HIS A 39 -4.16 -0.23 -16.49
C HIS A 39 -2.76 -0.80 -16.32
N MET A 40 -2.61 -1.99 -15.74
CA MET A 40 -1.32 -2.63 -15.51
C MET A 40 -1.12 -3.84 -16.40
N LYS A 41 0.07 -3.97 -17.01
CA LYS A 41 0.42 -5.08 -17.90
C LYS A 41 0.32 -6.45 -17.20
N LEU A 42 0.55 -6.51 -15.89
CA LEU A 42 0.39 -7.73 -15.11
C LEU A 42 -1.01 -8.37 -15.23
N TYR A 43 -2.06 -7.55 -15.45
CA TYR A 43 -3.46 -7.99 -15.53
C TYR A 43 -4.09 -7.78 -16.92
N ASN A 44 -3.50 -6.93 -17.76
CA ASN A 44 -4.03 -6.57 -19.08
C ASN A 44 -2.87 -6.30 -20.05
N GLU A 45 -2.79 -7.05 -21.14
CA GLU A 45 -1.72 -6.96 -22.13
C GLU A 45 -1.49 -5.51 -22.67
N ASN A 46 -2.56 -4.68 -22.71
CA ASN A 46 -2.52 -3.30 -23.15
C ASN A 46 -2.21 -2.29 -22.01
N GLY A 47 -1.98 -2.77 -20.80
CA GLY A 47 -1.66 -1.94 -19.64
C GLY A 47 -0.20 -1.47 -19.64
N ALA A 48 0.10 -0.56 -18.70
CA ALA A 48 1.45 -0.05 -18.50
C ALA A 48 2.36 -1.16 -17.96
N PRO A 49 3.57 -1.36 -18.49
CA PRO A 49 4.56 -2.23 -17.89
C PRO A 49 5.02 -1.64 -16.54
N MET A 50 5.06 -2.50 -15.54
CA MET A 50 5.53 -2.19 -14.20
C MET A 50 6.51 -3.29 -13.72
N PRO A 51 7.73 -3.30 -14.25
CA PRO A 51 8.70 -4.40 -14.04
C PRO A 51 9.07 -4.63 -12.58
N ALA A 52 9.07 -3.63 -11.72
CA ALA A 52 9.33 -3.82 -10.29
C ALA A 52 8.19 -4.59 -9.62
N ILE A 53 6.94 -4.26 -9.95
CA ILE A 53 5.76 -4.99 -9.47
C ILE A 53 5.66 -6.38 -10.09
N GLU A 54 5.95 -6.52 -11.40
CA GLU A 54 5.99 -7.82 -12.08
C GLU A 54 7.04 -8.75 -11.44
N LYS A 55 8.20 -8.21 -11.06
CA LYS A 55 9.22 -8.96 -10.31
C LYS A 55 8.74 -9.36 -8.91
N LEU A 56 8.04 -8.46 -8.20
CA LEU A 56 7.45 -8.77 -6.89
C LEU A 56 6.41 -9.88 -7.02
N ALA A 57 5.59 -9.83 -8.07
CA ALA A 57 4.56 -10.82 -8.40
C ALA A 57 5.14 -12.21 -8.68
N ASN A 58 6.30 -12.30 -9.33
CA ASN A 58 6.97 -13.58 -9.62
C ASN A 58 7.41 -14.33 -8.35
N GLY A 59 7.61 -13.63 -7.23
CA GLY A 59 7.93 -14.21 -5.92
C GLY A 59 6.77 -14.19 -4.93
N GLY A 60 5.55 -13.88 -5.40
CA GLY A 60 4.39 -13.66 -4.56
C GLY A 60 3.10 -14.24 -5.12
N ILE A 61 1.99 -13.76 -4.58
CA ILE A 61 0.63 -14.15 -4.96
C ILE A 61 -0.02 -12.97 -5.68
N VAL A 62 -0.55 -13.20 -6.88
CA VAL A 62 -1.33 -12.23 -7.65
C VAL A 62 -2.81 -12.54 -7.49
N PHE A 63 -3.60 -11.54 -7.09
CA PHE A 63 -5.03 -11.68 -6.95
C PHE A 63 -5.73 -11.13 -8.19
N ASP A 64 -6.34 -11.99 -8.98
CA ASP A 64 -7.07 -11.60 -10.19
C ASP A 64 -8.34 -10.78 -9.89
N ASN A 65 -8.92 -10.99 -8.71
CA ASN A 65 -10.18 -10.39 -8.29
C ASN A 65 -10.03 -9.75 -6.91
N ALA A 66 -9.43 -8.58 -6.86
CA ALA A 66 -9.38 -7.72 -5.69
C ALA A 66 -10.20 -6.45 -5.93
N PHE A 67 -11.02 -6.07 -4.94
CA PHE A 67 -11.92 -4.92 -5.04
C PHE A 67 -11.82 -4.02 -3.83
N SER A 68 -11.73 -2.71 -4.08
CA SER A 68 -11.98 -1.71 -3.06
C SER A 68 -13.47 -1.68 -2.69
N ASN A 69 -13.77 -1.35 -1.45
CA ASN A 69 -15.17 -1.20 -0.99
C ASN A 69 -15.86 0.08 -1.49
N ALA A 70 -15.08 1.03 -2.02
CA ALA A 70 -15.58 2.30 -2.55
C ALA A 70 -14.63 2.85 -3.60
N PRO A 71 -15.16 3.54 -4.64
CA PRO A 71 -14.35 4.08 -5.74
C PRO A 71 -13.76 5.47 -5.42
N VAL A 72 -13.49 5.78 -4.14
CA VAL A 72 -12.96 7.09 -3.70
C VAL A 72 -12.02 6.94 -2.50
N CYS A 73 -10.99 7.78 -2.45
CA CYS A 73 -9.86 7.66 -1.51
C CYS A 73 -10.29 7.58 -0.05
N SER A 74 -11.00 8.59 0.49
CA SER A 74 -11.23 8.66 1.93
C SER A 74 -12.11 7.54 2.47
N VAL A 75 -13.08 7.07 1.68
CA VAL A 75 -13.95 5.95 2.05
C VAL A 75 -13.18 4.63 2.00
N ALA A 76 -12.45 4.39 0.91
CA ALA A 76 -11.62 3.20 0.75
C ALA A 76 -10.54 3.12 1.84
N ARG A 77 -9.79 4.22 2.06
CA ARG A 77 -8.71 4.27 3.05
C ARG A 77 -9.21 4.13 4.49
N SER A 78 -10.38 4.67 4.81
CA SER A 78 -11.01 4.47 6.13
C SER A 78 -11.34 3.00 6.37
N THR A 79 -11.86 2.30 5.37
CA THR A 79 -12.13 0.87 5.44
C THR A 79 -10.84 0.06 5.54
N LEU A 80 -9.84 0.34 4.70
CA LEU A 80 -8.55 -0.37 4.69
C LEU A 80 -7.88 -0.32 6.07
N ILE A 81 -7.78 0.87 6.67
CA ILE A 81 -7.04 1.04 7.92
C ILE A 81 -7.78 0.52 9.16
N THR A 82 -9.11 0.41 9.09
CA THR A 82 -9.95 -0.07 10.22
C THR A 82 -10.41 -1.52 10.05
N GLY A 83 -10.34 -2.09 8.84
CA GLY A 83 -10.94 -3.39 8.54
C GLY A 83 -12.45 -3.40 8.61
N CYS A 84 -13.11 -2.23 8.62
CA CYS A 84 -14.55 -2.09 8.76
C CYS A 84 -15.18 -1.37 7.59
N TYR A 85 -16.29 -1.88 7.08
CA TYR A 85 -17.05 -1.21 6.03
C TYR A 85 -17.56 0.16 6.49
N ALA A 86 -17.54 1.11 5.56
CA ALA A 86 -17.85 2.52 5.80
C ALA A 86 -19.18 2.79 6.55
N PRO A 87 -20.31 2.07 6.34
CA PRO A 87 -21.52 2.29 7.11
C PRO A 87 -21.39 2.05 8.61
N ARG A 88 -20.58 1.06 9.04
CA ARG A 88 -20.35 0.78 10.47
C ARG A 88 -19.61 1.91 11.18
N ILE A 89 -18.69 2.57 10.47
CA ILE A 89 -17.84 3.63 11.01
C ILE A 89 -18.25 5.03 10.53
N PHE A 90 -19.42 5.16 9.91
CA PHE A 90 -20.00 6.42 9.42
C PHE A 90 -19.11 7.20 8.47
N THR A 91 -18.31 6.52 7.62
CA THR A 91 -17.34 7.13 6.69
C THR A 91 -17.71 7.02 5.22
N GLN A 92 -18.98 6.73 4.89
CA GLN A 92 -19.46 6.46 3.54
C GLN A 92 -19.49 7.67 2.59
N PHE A 93 -19.30 8.88 3.09
CA PHE A 93 -19.26 10.09 2.27
C PHE A 93 -17.82 10.55 2.04
N HIS A 94 -17.45 10.76 0.78
CA HIS A 94 -16.12 11.22 0.45
C HIS A 94 -15.81 12.61 1.04
N ARG A 95 -14.70 12.69 1.81
CA ARG A 95 -14.19 13.92 2.44
C ARG A 95 -15.28 14.74 3.13
N ARG A 96 -15.99 14.09 4.03
CA ARG A 96 -17.07 14.74 4.78
C ARG A 96 -16.60 16.00 5.51
N ALA A 97 -17.48 17.01 5.57
CA ALA A 97 -17.17 18.31 6.17
C ALA A 97 -16.86 18.23 7.68
N LYS A 98 -17.39 17.24 8.38
CA LYS A 98 -17.15 17.04 9.82
C LYS A 98 -16.81 15.57 10.08
N HIS A 99 -15.60 15.30 10.52
CA HIS A 99 -15.19 13.96 10.93
C HIS A 99 -15.91 13.52 12.20
N VAL A 100 -16.09 12.21 12.33
CA VAL A 100 -16.72 11.58 13.51
C VAL A 100 -15.68 10.71 14.22
N PRO A 101 -15.82 10.48 15.53
CA PRO A 101 -15.01 9.48 16.21
C PRO A 101 -15.35 8.07 15.69
N LEU A 102 -14.40 7.16 15.79
CA LEU A 102 -14.66 5.73 15.60
C LEU A 102 -15.57 5.21 16.73
N PRO A 103 -16.31 4.09 16.50
CA PRO A 103 -16.95 3.35 17.59
C PRO A 103 -15.96 3.00 18.69
N ASN A 104 -16.41 3.00 19.96
CA ASN A 104 -15.53 2.79 21.13
C ASN A 104 -14.81 1.43 21.16
N ASP A 105 -15.33 0.45 20.44
CA ASP A 105 -14.80 -0.91 20.35
C ASP A 105 -13.80 -1.10 19.19
N LEU A 106 -13.46 -0.03 18.48
CA LEU A 106 -12.67 -0.09 17.25
C LEU A 106 -11.53 0.92 17.23
N MET A 107 -10.34 0.41 16.94
CA MET A 107 -9.15 1.20 16.62
C MET A 107 -8.63 0.84 15.23
N PRO A 108 -7.90 1.74 14.54
CA PRO A 108 -7.22 1.40 13.30
C PRO A 108 -6.17 0.31 13.51
N MET A 109 -5.92 -0.51 12.47
CA MET A 109 -4.99 -1.65 12.53
C MET A 109 -3.60 -1.29 13.09
N PRO A 110 -2.97 -0.14 12.75
CA PRO A 110 -1.64 0.17 13.29
C PRO A 110 -1.61 0.27 14.81
N TYR A 111 -2.70 0.69 15.45
CA TYR A 111 -2.80 0.69 16.92
C TYR A 111 -2.60 -0.70 17.51
N TYR A 112 -3.25 -1.72 16.92
CA TYR A 112 -3.12 -3.10 17.39
C TYR A 112 -1.72 -3.66 17.13
N LEU A 113 -1.13 -3.33 15.98
CA LEU A 113 0.24 -3.70 15.66
C LEU A 113 1.24 -3.05 16.63
N LYS A 114 1.04 -1.76 16.96
CA LYS A 114 1.85 -1.06 17.97
C LYS A 114 1.74 -1.72 19.33
N LYS A 115 0.53 -2.10 19.78
CA LYS A 115 0.35 -2.88 21.01
C LYS A 115 1.02 -4.26 20.96
N ALA A 116 1.18 -4.83 19.78
CA ALA A 116 1.93 -6.06 19.54
C ALA A 116 3.45 -5.83 19.43
N GLY A 117 3.96 -4.62 19.64
CA GLY A 117 5.38 -4.29 19.65
C GLY A 117 5.97 -3.83 18.31
N TYR A 118 5.14 -3.66 17.27
CA TYR A 118 5.59 -3.12 16.00
C TYR A 118 5.86 -1.63 16.09
N TYR A 119 6.87 -1.16 15.36
CA TYR A 119 7.05 0.26 15.05
C TYR A 119 6.19 0.61 13.84
N THR A 120 5.27 1.57 13.97
CA THR A 120 4.24 1.85 12.96
C THR A 120 4.46 3.19 12.29
N THR A 121 4.58 3.19 10.95
CA THR A 121 4.87 4.42 10.19
C THR A 121 4.04 4.53 8.92
N ASN A 122 3.67 5.79 8.57
CA ASN A 122 2.91 6.12 7.36
C ASN A 122 3.56 7.28 6.59
N ASN A 123 3.98 7.02 5.38
CA ASN A 123 4.53 8.01 4.44
C ASN A 123 3.61 8.11 3.22
N SER A 124 2.69 9.09 3.15
CA SER A 124 2.28 10.00 4.22
C SER A 124 0.77 10.20 4.22
N LYS A 125 0.08 9.68 3.16
CA LYS A 125 -1.34 9.94 2.97
C LYS A 125 -2.20 9.14 3.95
N GLN A 126 -3.04 9.82 4.69
CA GLN A 126 -4.08 9.25 5.55
C GLN A 126 -5.45 9.32 4.85
N ASP A 127 -5.94 10.52 4.62
CA ASP A 127 -7.24 10.82 3.97
C ASP A 127 -8.41 10.04 4.64
N TYR A 128 -8.36 9.88 5.97
CA TYR A 128 -9.41 9.16 6.72
C TYR A 128 -10.61 10.06 7.01
N ASN A 129 -11.81 9.53 6.91
CA ASN A 129 -13.07 10.24 7.16
C ASN A 129 -13.52 10.22 8.64
N PHE A 130 -12.62 9.92 9.56
CA PHE A 130 -12.87 9.88 10.99
C PHE A 130 -11.80 10.65 11.75
N ILE A 131 -12.07 10.98 13.02
CA ILE A 131 -11.07 11.57 13.92
C ILE A 131 -10.06 10.48 14.25
N LEU A 132 -8.83 10.63 13.75
CA LEU A 132 -7.75 9.68 14.00
C LEU A 132 -7.29 9.82 15.46
N PRO A 133 -7.31 8.74 16.26
CA PRO A 133 -6.71 8.74 17.58
C PRO A 133 -5.18 8.99 17.53
N GLU A 134 -4.64 9.74 18.50
CA GLU A 134 -3.21 10.12 18.53
C GLU A 134 -2.25 8.93 18.61
N GLU A 135 -2.68 7.84 19.23
CA GLU A 135 -1.84 6.66 19.51
C GLU A 135 -1.65 5.71 18.32
N VAL A 136 -2.23 6.00 17.14
CA VAL A 136 -2.28 5.05 16.00
C VAL A 136 -0.92 4.85 15.37
N TRP A 137 -0.17 5.90 15.14
CA TRP A 137 1.11 5.87 14.47
C TRP A 137 2.25 6.30 15.40
N ASP A 138 3.44 5.69 15.26
CA ASP A 138 4.66 6.25 15.83
C ASP A 138 5.12 7.44 15.02
N GLU A 139 5.05 7.34 13.67
CA GLU A 139 5.31 8.45 12.75
C GLU A 139 4.32 8.46 11.59
N SER A 140 3.80 9.64 11.24
CA SER A 140 2.99 9.82 10.03
C SER A 140 3.28 11.18 9.40
N SER A 141 4.12 11.19 8.37
CA SER A 141 4.55 12.38 7.63
C SER A 141 5.25 11.98 6.33
N THR A 142 5.62 12.96 5.51
CA THR A 142 6.45 12.74 4.32
C THR A 142 7.89 12.30 4.63
N LYS A 143 8.29 12.36 5.91
CA LYS A 143 9.60 11.92 6.41
C LYS A 143 9.52 10.65 7.25
N ALA A 144 8.31 10.13 7.49
CA ALA A 144 8.12 8.92 8.28
C ALA A 144 8.81 7.73 7.63
N THR A 145 9.54 6.95 8.41
CA THR A 145 10.33 5.83 7.92
C THR A 145 10.44 4.72 8.96
N TYR A 146 10.41 3.48 8.52
CA TYR A 146 10.64 2.31 9.37
C TYR A 146 12.07 2.24 9.92
N LYS A 147 13.00 3.05 9.41
CA LYS A 147 14.42 3.04 9.81
C LYS A 147 14.66 3.58 11.23
N ASN A 148 13.71 4.37 11.76
CA ASN A 148 13.81 4.96 13.09
C ASN A 148 13.43 3.99 14.23
N ARG A 149 13.04 2.74 13.89
CA ARG A 149 12.72 1.69 14.88
C ARG A 149 13.92 1.30 15.72
N GLN A 150 13.66 0.69 16.85
CA GLN A 150 14.72 0.06 17.65
C GLN A 150 15.35 -1.12 16.89
N PRO A 151 16.64 -1.43 17.13
CA PRO A 151 17.26 -2.64 16.59
C PRO A 151 16.45 -3.89 16.93
N GLY A 152 16.19 -4.74 15.94
CA GLY A 152 15.38 -5.97 16.10
C GLY A 152 13.87 -5.76 16.20
N GLN A 153 13.37 -4.53 16.34
CA GLN A 153 11.94 -4.27 16.43
C GLN A 153 11.25 -4.52 15.06
N PRO A 154 10.19 -5.34 14.99
CA PRO A 154 9.41 -5.49 13.78
C PRO A 154 8.68 -4.18 13.45
N PHE A 155 8.42 -3.92 12.17
CA PHE A 155 7.75 -2.70 11.75
C PHE A 155 6.56 -2.96 10.82
N PHE A 156 5.60 -2.04 10.86
CA PHE A 156 4.55 -1.85 9.87
C PHE A 156 4.74 -0.49 9.20
N HIS A 157 4.99 -0.49 7.91
CA HIS A 157 5.23 0.72 7.13
C HIS A 157 4.26 0.82 5.96
N VAL A 158 3.60 1.97 5.83
CA VAL A 158 2.78 2.31 4.67
C VAL A 158 3.54 3.33 3.81
N GLN A 159 3.86 2.94 2.56
CA GLN A 159 4.46 3.80 1.56
C GLN A 159 3.44 4.15 0.49
N ASN A 160 3.06 5.42 0.41
CA ASN A 160 2.10 5.91 -0.57
C ASN A 160 2.81 6.52 -1.79
N HIS A 161 2.43 6.06 -2.99
CA HIS A 161 2.89 6.59 -4.27
C HIS A 161 1.75 7.38 -4.92
N THR A 162 1.86 8.71 -4.89
CA THR A 162 0.80 9.65 -5.28
C THR A 162 0.86 10.06 -6.74
N VAL A 163 1.86 9.59 -7.48
CA VAL A 163 2.11 10.03 -8.87
C VAL A 163 1.02 9.60 -9.85
N THR A 164 0.22 8.59 -9.51
CA THR A 164 -0.93 8.10 -10.29
C THR A 164 -2.25 8.80 -9.94
N HIS A 165 -2.25 9.64 -8.87
CA HIS A 165 -3.44 10.37 -8.44
C HIS A 165 -3.99 11.30 -9.53
N GLU A 166 -5.31 11.47 -9.59
CA GLU A 166 -6.02 12.29 -10.59
C GLU A 166 -5.43 13.69 -10.78
N GLY A 167 -4.93 14.31 -9.69
CA GLY A 167 -4.29 15.62 -9.75
C GLY A 167 -3.08 15.70 -10.70
N ASN A 168 -2.48 14.56 -11.05
CA ASN A 168 -1.38 14.48 -12.01
C ASN A 168 -1.83 14.24 -13.46
N LEU A 169 -3.14 14.18 -13.71
CA LEU A 169 -3.74 14.03 -15.03
C LEU A 169 -4.36 15.30 -15.57
N HIS A 170 -4.11 16.43 -14.93
CA HIS A 170 -4.51 17.74 -15.45
C HIS A 170 -3.49 18.24 -16.48
N PHE A 171 -3.90 18.35 -17.71
CA PHE A 171 -3.08 18.85 -18.82
C PHE A 171 -3.90 19.76 -19.76
N SER A 172 -3.23 20.69 -20.44
CA SER A 172 -3.86 21.62 -21.35
C SER A 172 -4.09 20.99 -22.73
N GLN A 173 -4.99 21.59 -23.53
CA GLN A 173 -5.17 21.21 -24.93
C GLN A 173 -3.85 21.33 -25.70
N GLU A 174 -3.06 22.36 -25.45
CA GLU A 174 -1.75 22.55 -26.07
C GLU A 174 -0.80 21.36 -25.81
N THR A 175 -0.87 20.74 -24.61
CA THR A 175 -0.08 19.54 -24.29
C THR A 175 -0.52 18.35 -25.14
N ILE A 176 -1.83 18.20 -25.38
CA ILE A 176 -2.38 17.15 -26.24
C ILE A 176 -1.95 17.35 -27.67
N ASP A 177 -2.03 18.61 -28.16
CA ASP A 177 -1.71 18.96 -29.53
C ASP A 177 -0.23 18.72 -29.89
N LYS A 178 0.67 18.93 -28.89
CA LYS A 178 2.11 18.68 -29.02
C LYS A 178 2.50 17.20 -28.94
N ALA A 179 1.60 16.32 -28.51
CA ALA A 179 1.89 14.90 -28.45
C ALA A 179 2.08 14.31 -29.84
N ALA A 180 3.17 13.57 -30.03
CA ALA A 180 3.45 12.92 -31.30
C ALA A 180 2.49 11.75 -31.54
N ASP A 181 1.94 11.67 -32.76
CA ASP A 181 0.96 10.61 -33.09
C ASP A 181 1.55 9.20 -32.90
N ARG A 182 2.86 9.00 -33.21
CA ARG A 182 3.58 7.74 -32.99
C ARG A 182 3.52 7.24 -31.52
N ASP A 183 3.39 8.15 -30.55
CA ASP A 183 3.31 7.80 -29.14
C ASP A 183 1.89 7.36 -28.73
N LEU A 184 0.89 7.70 -29.55
CA LEU A 184 -0.51 7.47 -29.29
C LEU A 184 -1.13 6.35 -30.15
N GLU A 185 -0.54 6.03 -31.31
CA GLU A 185 -1.12 5.09 -32.29
C GLU A 185 -1.29 3.67 -31.76
N HIS A 186 -0.42 3.24 -30.82
CA HIS A 186 -0.47 1.92 -30.21
C HIS A 186 -1.33 1.86 -28.94
N ILE A 187 -1.84 3.01 -28.45
CA ILE A 187 -2.68 3.06 -27.26
C ILE A 187 -4.07 2.46 -27.57
N LYS A 188 -4.46 1.46 -26.78
CA LYS A 188 -5.79 0.86 -26.83
C LYS A 188 -6.70 1.54 -25.81
N VAL A 189 -7.73 2.21 -26.31
CA VAL A 189 -8.78 2.83 -25.48
C VAL A 189 -9.84 1.79 -25.17
N PHE A 190 -10.36 1.75 -23.95
CA PHE A 190 -11.44 0.81 -23.60
C PHE A 190 -12.70 1.09 -24.43
N PRO A 191 -13.48 0.04 -24.77
CA PRO A 191 -14.63 0.15 -25.68
C PRO A 191 -15.70 1.18 -25.26
N TYR A 192 -15.77 1.51 -23.97
CA TYR A 192 -16.73 2.48 -23.42
C TYR A 192 -16.21 3.94 -23.44
N HIS A 193 -14.97 4.16 -23.89
CA HIS A 193 -14.43 5.49 -24.10
C HIS A 193 -14.34 5.82 -25.60
N PRO A 194 -14.58 7.05 -26.02
CA PRO A 194 -14.39 7.44 -27.42
C PRO A 194 -12.92 7.38 -27.82
N ASP A 195 -12.64 6.74 -28.95
CA ASP A 195 -11.28 6.63 -29.49
C ASP A 195 -10.88 7.92 -30.20
N THR A 196 -10.48 8.94 -29.42
CA THR A 196 -10.03 10.24 -29.85
C THR A 196 -8.59 10.50 -29.43
N LYS A 197 -7.92 11.49 -30.05
CA LYS A 197 -6.57 11.92 -29.67
C LYS A 197 -6.50 12.26 -28.17
N THR A 198 -7.51 12.93 -27.62
CA THR A 198 -7.60 13.30 -26.20
C THR A 198 -7.62 12.06 -25.30
N PHE A 199 -8.46 11.05 -25.61
CA PHE A 199 -8.51 9.83 -24.81
C PHE A 199 -7.21 9.01 -24.94
N ARG A 200 -6.68 8.84 -26.15
CA ARG A 200 -5.39 8.16 -26.36
C ARG A 200 -4.28 8.84 -25.56
N PHE A 201 -4.22 10.18 -25.59
CA PHE A 201 -3.26 10.95 -24.79
C PHE A 201 -3.48 10.74 -23.28
N SER A 202 -4.73 10.75 -22.80
CA SER A 202 -5.04 10.50 -21.38
C SER A 202 -4.53 9.15 -20.91
N TYR A 203 -4.75 8.09 -21.70
CA TYR A 203 -4.21 6.75 -21.41
C TYR A 203 -2.68 6.73 -21.44
N TYR A 204 -2.06 7.28 -22.48
CA TYR A 204 -0.61 7.39 -22.61
C TYR A 204 0.01 8.09 -21.40
N HIS A 205 -0.56 9.24 -21.01
CA HIS A 205 -0.09 10.01 -19.88
C HIS A 205 -0.26 9.22 -18.57
N PHE A 206 -1.39 8.56 -18.37
CA PHE A 206 -1.64 7.72 -17.19
C PHE A 206 -0.69 6.53 -17.12
N HIS A 207 -0.43 5.86 -18.25
CA HIS A 207 0.57 4.78 -18.30
C HIS A 207 1.99 5.28 -17.95
N ASN A 208 2.35 6.49 -18.34
CA ASN A 208 3.63 7.07 -17.93
C ASN A 208 3.68 7.37 -16.42
N ARG A 209 2.53 7.70 -15.79
CA ARG A 209 2.46 7.81 -14.31
C ARG A 209 2.64 6.47 -13.63
N HIS A 210 2.12 5.38 -14.20
CA HIS A 210 2.38 4.02 -13.70
C HIS A 210 3.86 3.65 -13.77
N LYS A 211 4.53 3.96 -14.88
CA LYS A 211 5.99 3.71 -15.01
C LYS A 211 6.79 4.48 -13.96
N LEU A 212 6.41 5.72 -13.67
CA LEU A 212 7.05 6.52 -12.62
C LEU A 212 6.79 5.94 -11.23
N ALA A 213 5.56 5.49 -10.94
CA ALA A 213 5.25 4.80 -9.69
C ALA A 213 6.07 3.52 -9.54
N ASP A 214 6.18 2.72 -10.60
CA ASP A 214 6.98 1.50 -10.60
C ASP A 214 8.47 1.76 -10.35
N GLN A 215 9.02 2.82 -10.93
CA GLN A 215 10.39 3.26 -10.66
C GLN A 215 10.59 3.58 -9.17
N GLN A 216 9.69 4.38 -8.57
CA GLN A 216 9.76 4.73 -7.15
C GLN A 216 9.65 3.49 -6.26
N ILE A 217 8.76 2.57 -6.60
CA ILE A 217 8.59 1.30 -5.89
C ILE A 217 9.85 0.44 -6.04
N GLY A 218 10.41 0.36 -7.26
CA GLY A 218 11.64 -0.37 -7.52
C GLY A 218 12.83 0.15 -6.72
N ASP A 219 12.95 1.48 -6.58
CA ASP A 219 13.98 2.12 -5.75
C ASP A 219 13.80 1.76 -4.27
N PHE A 220 12.57 1.81 -3.77
CA PHE A 220 12.24 1.43 -2.39
C PHE A 220 12.53 -0.06 -2.12
N LEU A 221 12.12 -0.97 -3.02
CA LEU A 221 12.38 -2.41 -2.88
C LEU A 221 13.88 -2.74 -2.96
N ARG A 222 14.64 -2.03 -3.79
CA ARG A 222 16.09 -2.17 -3.87
C ARG A 222 16.73 -1.78 -2.54
N GLU A 223 16.35 -0.63 -1.97
CA GLU A 223 16.85 -0.19 -0.67
C GLU A 223 16.50 -1.20 0.45
N LEU A 224 15.28 -1.73 0.46
CA LEU A 224 14.86 -2.77 1.42
C LEU A 224 15.73 -4.02 1.31
N ASN A 225 16.04 -4.43 0.07
CA ASN A 225 16.90 -5.59 -0.20
C ASN A 225 18.36 -5.34 0.23
N GLU A 226 18.91 -4.16 -0.05
CA GLU A 226 20.27 -3.76 0.37
C GLU A 226 20.43 -3.75 1.89
N GLN A 227 19.36 -3.50 2.63
CA GLN A 227 19.31 -3.60 4.09
C GLN A 227 19.11 -5.03 4.61
N GLY A 228 19.00 -6.03 3.72
CA GLY A 228 18.77 -7.42 4.09
C GLY A 228 17.36 -7.70 4.65
N LEU A 229 16.40 -6.80 4.40
CA LEU A 229 15.06 -6.88 5.00
C LEU A 229 14.01 -7.56 4.09
N MET A 230 14.33 -7.84 2.82
CA MET A 230 13.38 -8.47 1.89
C MET A 230 12.87 -9.81 2.42
N GLU A 231 13.77 -10.68 2.91
CA GLU A 231 13.43 -12.02 3.41
C GLU A 231 12.74 -12.00 4.79
N GLU A 232 12.70 -10.84 5.43
CA GLU A 232 12.04 -10.63 6.72
C GLU A 232 10.70 -9.88 6.61
N THR A 233 10.27 -9.55 5.36
CA THR A 233 9.18 -8.60 5.14
C THR A 233 8.09 -9.17 4.24
N ILE A 234 6.84 -9.19 4.73
CA ILE A 234 5.65 -9.43 3.92
C ILE A 234 5.23 -8.09 3.29
N ILE A 235 5.07 -8.07 1.97
CA ILE A 235 4.77 -6.84 1.22
C ILE A 235 3.42 -6.99 0.52
N PHE A 236 2.53 -6.03 0.78
CA PHE A 236 1.26 -5.89 0.07
C PHE A 236 1.38 -4.70 -0.88
N TYR A 237 1.29 -4.95 -2.18
CA TYR A 237 1.12 -3.91 -3.18
C TYR A 237 -0.33 -3.86 -3.63
N TYR A 238 -0.95 -2.67 -3.60
CA TYR A 238 -2.35 -2.51 -4.00
C TYR A 238 -2.66 -1.06 -4.41
N GLY A 239 -3.77 -0.87 -5.17
CA GLY A 239 -4.40 0.43 -5.37
C GLY A 239 -5.41 0.73 -4.26
N ASP A 240 -5.55 1.98 -3.83
CA ASP A 240 -6.56 2.34 -2.82
C ASP A 240 -7.99 2.21 -3.37
N HIS A 241 -8.20 2.53 -4.63
CA HIS A 241 -9.40 2.27 -5.43
C HIS A 241 -9.05 2.24 -6.92
N GLY A 242 -10.05 2.10 -7.80
CA GLY A 242 -9.84 2.03 -9.24
C GLY A 242 -9.36 3.33 -9.87
N GLY A 243 -9.20 3.33 -11.18
CA GLY A 243 -8.53 4.38 -11.95
C GLY A 243 -9.25 5.73 -12.00
N VAL A 244 -8.63 6.67 -12.68
CA VAL A 244 -9.04 8.10 -12.72
C VAL A 244 -9.81 8.48 -13.98
N LEU A 245 -9.75 7.64 -15.03
CA LEU A 245 -10.41 7.97 -16.30
C LEU A 245 -11.95 7.94 -16.13
N PRO A 246 -12.70 8.59 -17.01
CA PRO A 246 -14.16 8.62 -16.92
C PRO A 246 -14.78 7.24 -16.70
N ARG A 247 -15.87 7.18 -15.92
CA ARG A 247 -16.53 5.95 -15.51
C ARG A 247 -15.75 5.11 -14.47
N SER A 248 -14.68 5.64 -13.86
CA SER A 248 -13.88 4.94 -12.84
C SER A 248 -14.03 5.57 -11.46
N LYS A 249 -13.16 6.49 -11.06
CA LYS A 249 -13.24 7.17 -9.76
C LYS A 249 -14.60 7.83 -9.56
N GLY A 250 -15.22 7.58 -8.40
CA GLY A 250 -16.57 8.07 -8.08
C GLY A 250 -17.72 7.18 -8.57
N TYR A 251 -17.42 6.13 -9.36
CA TYR A 251 -18.44 5.23 -9.92
C TYR A 251 -18.21 3.79 -9.49
N THR A 252 -19.29 3.08 -9.15
CA THR A 252 -19.26 1.69 -8.68
C THR A 252 -19.17 0.65 -9.80
N TYR A 253 -18.53 0.99 -10.90
CA TYR A 253 -18.17 0.03 -11.94
C TYR A 253 -16.86 -0.68 -11.59
N GLU A 254 -16.55 -1.79 -12.22
CA GLU A 254 -15.28 -2.50 -12.01
C GLU A 254 -14.07 -1.58 -12.20
N SER A 255 -14.09 -0.69 -13.20
CA SER A 255 -13.02 0.31 -13.43
C SER A 255 -12.78 1.24 -12.23
N GLY A 256 -13.77 1.45 -11.37
CA GLY A 256 -13.68 2.25 -10.16
C GLY A 256 -13.37 1.44 -8.90
N LEU A 257 -13.65 0.12 -8.91
CA LEU A 257 -13.55 -0.74 -7.74
C LEU A 257 -12.45 -1.79 -7.84
N LYS A 258 -12.18 -2.35 -9.04
CA LYS A 258 -11.18 -3.40 -9.23
C LYS A 258 -9.77 -2.83 -9.14
N ILE A 259 -9.01 -3.31 -8.17
CA ILE A 259 -7.67 -2.85 -7.86
C ILE A 259 -6.64 -3.94 -8.16
N PRO A 260 -5.38 -3.60 -8.44
CA PRO A 260 -4.30 -4.57 -8.37
C PRO A 260 -4.08 -4.97 -6.91
N LEU A 261 -3.75 -6.23 -6.69
CA LEU A 261 -3.28 -6.73 -5.40
C LEU A 261 -2.23 -7.81 -5.64
N VAL A 262 -1.03 -7.54 -5.15
CA VAL A 262 0.08 -8.50 -5.12
C VAL A 262 0.57 -8.63 -3.69
N VAL A 263 0.71 -9.85 -3.20
CA VAL A 263 1.25 -10.14 -1.86
C VAL A 263 2.53 -10.93 -2.00
N TYR A 264 3.66 -10.30 -1.70
CA TYR A 264 4.94 -10.97 -1.60
C TYR A 264 5.12 -11.56 -0.20
N VAL A 265 5.37 -12.87 -0.15
CA VAL A 265 5.60 -13.60 1.09
C VAL A 265 6.96 -14.29 1.00
N PRO A 266 7.96 -13.82 1.76
CA PRO A 266 9.27 -14.45 1.78
C PRO A 266 9.18 -15.92 2.22
N LYS A 267 10.09 -16.75 1.74
CA LYS A 267 10.14 -18.19 2.03
C LYS A 267 10.01 -18.49 3.54
N LYS A 268 10.65 -17.70 4.37
CA LYS A 268 10.59 -17.78 5.84
C LYS A 268 9.16 -17.75 6.39
N TRP A 269 8.26 -16.99 5.74
CA TRP A 269 6.91 -16.73 6.21
C TRP A 269 5.80 -17.44 5.42
N GLN A 270 6.16 -18.26 4.43
CA GLN A 270 5.18 -18.98 3.59
C GLN A 270 4.26 -19.90 4.39
N HIS A 271 4.74 -20.43 5.52
CA HIS A 271 3.92 -21.25 6.41
C HIS A 271 2.71 -20.52 7.03
N LEU A 272 2.69 -19.18 6.99
CA LEU A 272 1.53 -18.36 7.41
C LEU A 272 0.44 -18.29 6.33
N PHE A 273 0.74 -18.72 5.12
CA PHE A 273 -0.13 -18.68 3.95
C PHE A 273 -0.24 -20.10 3.39
N PRO A 274 -1.12 -20.94 3.94
CA PRO A 274 -1.28 -22.30 3.44
C PRO A 274 -1.99 -22.25 2.08
N TYR A 275 -1.20 -22.23 1.01
CA TYR A 275 -1.64 -22.49 -0.35
C TYR A 275 -0.99 -23.81 -0.80
N ASP A 276 -1.85 -24.76 -1.16
CA ASP A 276 -1.47 -25.95 -1.89
C ASP A 276 -1.32 -25.65 -3.39
#